data_076933200c3a7592dfbc1c3a371da3e4
#
_entry.id   076933200c3a7592dfbc1c3a371da3e4
#
_cell.length_a   1.000
_cell.length_b   1.000
_cell.length_c   1.000
_cell.angle_alpha   90.00
_cell.angle_beta   90.00
_cell.angle_gamma   90.00
#
_symmetry.space_group_name_H-M   'P 1'
#
loop_
_entity.id
_entity.type
_entity.pdbx_description
1 polymer ?
#
loop_
_entity_poly.entity_id
_entity_poly.type
_entity_poly.pdbx_seq_one_letter_code
_entity_poly.pdbx_strand_id
1 'polypeptide(L)'
;MATPLKILFADDDLKYSLLLKRFLEKEGYDVAYTGNGMMVLEQFPVVKPDLVLLDINMPGLNGFEVAEKIRENDRHVLIFFLSDRSDKNDRLKGFSLKGNDYLA
;
A
#
# COMPACT_ATOMS: atom_id res chain seq x y z
N MET A 1 25.66 -7.25 -2.37
CA MET A 1 24.41 -7.51 -1.64
C MET A 1 23.30 -6.65 -2.15
N ALA A 2 22.14 -7.25 -2.30
CA ALA A 2 20.99 -6.50 -2.78
C ALA A 2 20.47 -5.57 -1.69
N THR A 3 20.06 -4.38 -2.09
CA THR A 3 19.37 -3.46 -1.22
C THR A 3 17.99 -4.02 -0.91
N PRO A 4 17.52 -3.96 0.35
CA PRO A 4 16.16 -4.39 0.65
C PRO A 4 15.14 -3.63 -0.17
N LEU A 5 14.07 -4.31 -0.57
CA LEU A 5 12.96 -3.65 -1.24
C LEU A 5 12.28 -2.70 -0.26
N LYS A 6 11.91 -1.54 -0.76
CA LYS A 6 11.22 -0.53 0.04
C LYS A 6 9.73 -0.62 -0.19
N ILE A 7 8.98 -0.70 0.90
CA ILE A 7 7.53 -0.78 0.87
C ILE A 7 6.96 0.45 1.56
N LEU A 8 6.08 1.16 0.86
CA LEU A 8 5.30 2.23 1.45
C LEU A 8 3.89 1.69 1.68
N PHE A 9 3.44 1.72 2.92
CA PHE A 9 2.24 1.02 3.34
C PHE A 9 1.28 1.99 4.01
N ALA A 10 0.02 1.97 3.63
CA ALA A 10 -0.99 2.83 4.22
C ALA A 10 -2.24 2.05 4.60
N ASP A 11 -2.68 2.23 5.83
CA ASP A 11 -3.86 1.57 6.38
C ASP A 11 -4.27 2.37 7.62
N ASP A 12 -5.56 2.60 7.82
CA ASP A 12 -6.04 3.35 8.99
C ASP A 12 -6.22 2.48 10.23
N ASP A 13 -6.12 1.17 10.11
CA ASP A 13 -6.16 0.27 11.26
C ASP A 13 -4.75 0.13 11.85
N LEU A 14 -4.48 0.92 12.88
CA LEU A 14 -3.14 0.97 13.46
C LEU A 14 -2.67 -0.38 13.99
N LYS A 15 -3.56 -1.11 14.66
CA LYS A 15 -3.18 -2.38 15.26
C LYS A 15 -2.76 -3.41 14.23
N TYR A 16 -3.57 -3.58 13.20
CA TYR A 16 -3.26 -4.48 12.11
C TYR A 16 -1.99 -4.03 11.38
N SER A 17 -1.87 -2.73 11.16
CA SER A 17 -0.73 -2.17 10.42
C SER A 17 0.59 -2.40 11.12
N LEU A 18 0.62 -2.26 12.44
CA LEU A 18 1.84 -2.50 13.20
C LEU A 18 2.27 -3.97 13.12
N LEU A 19 1.31 -4.88 13.14
CA LEU A 19 1.61 -6.29 13.00
C LEU A 19 2.15 -6.61 11.61
N LEU A 20 1.51 -6.08 10.58
CA LEU A 20 1.95 -6.31 9.21
C LEU A 20 3.32 -5.69 8.95
N LYS A 21 3.53 -4.47 9.44
CA LYS A 21 4.83 -3.82 9.30
C LYS A 21 5.93 -4.65 9.92
N ARG A 22 5.70 -5.15 11.14
CA ARG A 22 6.68 -5.98 11.83
C ARG A 22 6.96 -7.27 11.06
N PHE A 23 5.92 -7.90 10.54
CA PHE A 23 6.06 -9.11 9.75
C PHE A 23 6.93 -8.86 8.50
N LEU A 24 6.62 -7.80 7.78
CA LEU A 24 7.37 -7.48 6.56
C LEU A 24 8.82 -7.12 6.85
N GLU A 25 9.07 -6.41 7.93
CA GLU A 25 10.43 -6.08 8.33
C GLU A 25 11.23 -7.33 8.69
N LYS A 26 10.57 -8.29 9.31
CA LYS A 26 11.19 -9.57 9.63
C LYS A 26 11.57 -10.33 8.37
N GLU A 27 10.80 -10.16 7.31
CA GLU A 27 11.09 -10.79 6.03
C GLU A 27 12.17 -10.07 5.24
N GLY A 28 12.71 -8.98 5.77
CA GLY A 28 13.83 -8.29 5.15
C GLY A 28 13.45 -7.05 4.36
N TYR A 29 12.21 -6.61 4.42
CA TYR A 29 11.79 -5.40 3.69
C TYR A 29 12.00 -4.16 4.52
N ASP A 30 12.23 -3.04 3.84
CA ASP A 30 12.31 -1.72 4.46
C ASP A 30 10.93 -1.08 4.33
N VAL A 31 10.23 -0.90 5.44
CA VAL A 31 8.82 -0.52 5.44
C VAL A 31 8.61 0.86 6.05
N ALA A 32 7.96 1.74 5.28
CA ALA A 32 7.49 3.02 5.76
C ALA A 32 5.95 2.95 5.84
N TYR A 33 5.39 3.37 6.96
CA TYR A 33 3.96 3.27 7.21
C TYR A 33 3.34 4.64 7.42
N THR A 34 2.15 4.84 6.85
CA THR A 34 1.34 6.01 7.14
C THR A 34 -0.09 5.58 7.46
N GLY A 35 -0.84 6.43 8.12
CA GLY A 35 -2.22 6.15 8.50
C GLY A 35 -3.27 6.66 7.54
N ASN A 36 -2.89 7.35 6.45
CA ASN A 36 -3.87 7.88 5.52
C ASN A 36 -3.29 8.09 4.12
N GLY A 37 -4.20 8.25 3.15
CA GLY A 37 -3.80 8.35 1.75
C GLY A 37 -3.06 9.60 1.37
N MET A 38 -3.38 10.73 2.01
CA MET A 38 -2.68 11.98 1.71
C MET A 38 -1.21 11.87 2.07
N MET A 39 -0.92 11.23 3.19
CA MET A 39 0.46 11.03 3.63
C MET A 39 1.23 10.14 2.66
N VAL A 40 0.56 9.18 2.03
CA VAL A 40 1.21 8.36 1.02
C VAL A 40 1.75 9.22 -0.10
N LEU A 41 0.94 10.17 -0.58
CA LEU A 41 1.34 11.04 -1.67
C LEU A 41 2.49 11.94 -1.29
N GLU A 42 2.53 12.39 -0.03
CA GLU A 42 3.63 13.21 0.47
C GLU A 42 4.90 12.39 0.63
N GLN A 43 4.78 11.16 1.09
CA GLN A 43 5.93 10.32 1.35
C GLN A 43 6.49 9.64 0.11
N PHE A 44 5.67 9.46 -0.90
CA PHE A 44 6.05 8.71 -2.09
C PHE A 44 7.36 9.21 -2.73
N PRO A 45 7.50 10.51 -3.01
CA PRO A 45 8.75 11.00 -3.63
C PRO A 45 9.96 10.94 -2.69
N VAL A 46 9.71 10.92 -1.39
CA VAL A 46 10.79 10.85 -0.39
C VAL A 46 11.27 9.42 -0.21
N VAL A 47 10.32 8.49 -0.04
CA VAL A 47 10.64 7.08 0.21
C VAL A 47 11.14 6.38 -1.05
N LYS A 48 10.58 6.73 -2.19
CA LYS A 48 10.87 6.07 -3.47
C LYS A 48 10.68 4.56 -3.35
N PRO A 49 9.45 4.12 -3.03
CA PRO A 49 9.22 2.71 -2.77
C PRO A 49 9.27 1.86 -4.03
N ASP A 50 9.57 0.59 -3.85
CA ASP A 50 9.47 -0.41 -4.91
C ASP A 50 8.06 -0.96 -4.98
N LEU A 51 7.35 -0.93 -3.85
CA LEU A 51 6.02 -1.48 -3.71
C LEU A 51 5.21 -0.58 -2.80
N VAL A 52 3.96 -0.34 -3.18
CA VAL A 52 3.02 0.42 -2.35
C VAL A 52 1.87 -0.52 -1.96
N LEU A 53 1.60 -0.61 -0.67
CA LEU A 53 0.47 -1.37 -0.14
C LEU A 53 -0.58 -0.38 0.34
N LEU A 54 -1.77 -0.45 -0.21
CA LEU A 54 -2.82 0.53 0.08
C LEU A 54 -4.08 -0.16 0.58
N ASP A 55 -4.53 0.24 1.75
CA ASP A 55 -5.86 -0.12 2.21
C ASP A 55 -6.88 0.57 1.29
N ILE A 56 -7.90 -0.16 0.88
CA ILE A 56 -8.93 0.38 0.01
C ILE A 56 -9.73 1.45 0.76
N ASN A 57 -10.10 1.15 1.99
CA ASN A 57 -10.98 2.03 2.78
C ASN A 57 -10.18 2.84 3.77
N MET A 58 -9.85 4.07 3.39
CA MET A 58 -9.15 5.01 4.26
C MET A 58 -9.91 6.34 4.28
N PRO A 59 -9.88 7.06 5.40
CA PRO A 59 -10.49 8.39 5.44
C PRO A 59 -9.77 9.35 4.49
N GLY A 60 -10.52 10.27 3.91
CA GLY A 60 -9.98 11.17 2.92
C GLY A 60 -9.87 10.48 1.57
N LEU A 61 -8.66 10.33 1.06
CA LEU A 61 -8.45 9.60 -0.18
C LEU A 61 -8.44 8.11 0.10
N ASN A 62 -9.28 7.37 -0.62
CA ASN A 62 -9.25 5.91 -0.51
C ASN A 62 -8.07 5.32 -1.31
N GLY A 63 -7.85 4.01 -1.17
CA GLY A 63 -6.71 3.36 -1.82
C GLY A 63 -6.71 3.50 -3.33
N PHE A 64 -7.87 3.44 -3.96
CA PHE A 64 -7.94 3.55 -5.42
C PHE A 64 -7.61 4.96 -5.88
N GLU A 65 -8.06 5.96 -5.15
CA GLU A 65 -7.75 7.35 -5.47
C GLU A 65 -6.25 7.63 -5.34
N VAL A 66 -5.64 7.10 -4.30
CA VAL A 66 -4.19 7.24 -4.11
C VAL A 66 -3.44 6.58 -5.25
N ALA A 67 -3.86 5.38 -5.63
CA ALA A 67 -3.21 4.66 -6.72
C ALA A 67 -3.29 5.43 -8.03
N GLU A 68 -4.43 6.04 -8.32
CA GLU A 68 -4.57 6.85 -9.53
C GLU A 68 -3.58 8.00 -9.55
N LYS A 69 -3.44 8.68 -8.42
CA LYS A 69 -2.51 9.82 -8.34
C LYS A 69 -1.07 9.37 -8.47
N ILE A 70 -0.71 8.23 -7.88
CA ILE A 70 0.63 7.68 -8.04
C ILE A 70 0.89 7.37 -9.52
N ARG A 71 -0.08 6.77 -10.20
CA ARG A 71 0.07 6.39 -11.60
C ARG A 71 0.24 7.58 -12.53
N GLU A 72 -0.20 8.75 -12.13
CA GLU A 72 0.03 9.97 -12.92
C GLU A 72 1.52 10.27 -13.05
N ASN A 73 2.31 9.88 -12.07
CA ASN A 73 3.74 10.20 -12.03
C ASN A 73 4.64 8.98 -12.15
N ASP A 74 4.14 7.80 -11.84
CA ASP A 74 4.96 6.58 -11.87
C ASP A 74 4.10 5.41 -12.33
N ARG A 75 4.41 4.90 -13.53
CA ARG A 75 3.66 3.80 -14.12
C ARG A 75 4.23 2.43 -13.75
N HIS A 76 5.38 2.40 -13.12
CA HIS A 76 6.12 1.15 -12.93
C HIS A 76 6.11 0.64 -11.50
N VAL A 77 5.90 1.49 -10.51
CA VAL A 77 5.88 1.04 -9.13
C VAL A 77 4.76 0.02 -8.94
N LEU A 78 5.03 -1.03 -8.20
CA LEU A 78 4.02 -2.04 -7.90
C LEU A 78 3.05 -1.49 -6.87
N ILE A 79 1.77 -1.68 -7.11
CA ILE A 79 0.73 -1.25 -6.18
C ILE A 79 -0.16 -2.45 -5.88
N PHE A 80 -0.23 -2.81 -4.60
CA PHE A 80 -1.11 -3.88 -4.14
C PHE A 80 -2.14 -3.27 -3.19
N PHE A 81 -3.37 -3.73 -3.31
CA PHE A 81 -4.45 -3.27 -2.44
C PHE A 81 -4.69 -4.25 -1.33
N LEU A 82 -4.90 -3.72 -0.13
CA LEU A 82 -5.31 -4.51 1.02
C LEU A 82 -6.81 -4.41 1.14
N SER A 83 -7.48 -5.56 1.24
CA SER A 83 -8.93 -5.57 1.40
C SER A 83 -9.30 -5.35 2.85
N ASP A 84 -10.51 -4.87 3.06
CA ASP A 84 -11.10 -4.91 4.38
C ASP A 84 -11.17 -6.37 4.81
N ARG A 85 -10.72 -6.65 6.04
CA ARG A 85 -10.69 -8.01 6.56
C ARG A 85 -12.06 -8.66 6.63
N SER A 86 -13.09 -7.86 6.74
CA SER A 86 -14.45 -8.37 6.83
C SER A 86 -15.07 -8.70 5.49
N ASP A 87 -14.42 -8.35 4.39
CA ASP A 87 -15.00 -8.53 3.06
C ASP A 87 -14.01 -9.20 2.11
N LYS A 88 -14.02 -10.51 2.13
CA LYS A 88 -13.14 -11.30 1.28
C LYS A 88 -13.47 -11.18 -0.21
N ASN A 89 -14.69 -10.83 -0.53
CA ASN A 89 -15.10 -10.73 -1.93
C ASN A 89 -14.49 -9.52 -2.61
N ASP A 90 -14.22 -8.45 -1.87
CA ASP A 90 -13.62 -7.26 -2.44
C ASP A 90 -12.21 -7.52 -2.94
N ARG A 91 -11.52 -8.49 -2.38
CA ARG A 91 -10.19 -8.85 -2.85
C ARG A 91 -10.19 -9.31 -4.30
N LEU A 92 -11.18 -10.12 -4.63
CA LEU A 92 -11.30 -10.65 -5.99
C LEU A 92 -11.60 -9.54 -6.98
N LYS A 93 -12.40 -8.58 -6.58
CA LYS A 93 -12.72 -7.45 -7.44
C LYS A 93 -11.50 -6.56 -7.70
N GLY A 94 -10.62 -6.48 -6.72
CA GLY A 94 -9.44 -5.65 -6.83
C GLY A 94 -8.48 -6.05 -7.94
N PHE A 95 -8.45 -7.33 -8.29
CA PHE A 95 -7.57 -7.80 -9.34
C PHE A 95 -7.81 -7.13 -10.68
N SER A 96 -9.03 -6.76 -10.97
CA SER A 96 -9.37 -6.16 -12.26
C SER A 96 -9.26 -4.65 -12.24
N LEU A 97 -8.82 -4.07 -11.14
CA LEU A 97 -8.75 -2.62 -10.99
C LEU A 97 -7.35 -2.11 -11.31
N LYS A 98 -7.09 -0.87 -10.95
CA LYS A 98 -5.87 -0.18 -11.41
C LYS A 98 -4.59 -0.61 -10.73
N GLY A 99 -4.69 -1.28 -9.61
CA GLY A 99 -3.52 -1.80 -8.94
C GLY A 99 -2.90 -2.94 -9.73
N ASN A 100 -1.67 -3.29 -9.37
CA ASN A 100 -0.99 -4.40 -10.03
C ASN A 100 -1.50 -5.72 -9.52
N ASP A 101 -1.89 -5.77 -8.24
CA ASP A 101 -2.30 -7.01 -7.63
C ASP A 101 -3.13 -6.71 -6.38
N TYR A 102 -3.71 -7.75 -5.82
CA TYR A 102 -4.60 -7.62 -4.68
C TYR A 102 -4.11 -8.53 -3.57
N LEU A 103 -3.70 -7.94 -2.47
CA LEU A 103 -3.09 -8.68 -1.37
C LEU A 103 -4.13 -9.02 -0.31
N ALA A 104 -4.19 -10.27 0.05
CA ALA A 104 -5.14 -10.76 1.04
C ALA A 104 -4.67 -10.51 2.47
#